data_5f7e90f017040a3aa05e414a11ca57e3
#
_entry.id   5f7e90f017040a3aa05e414a11ca57e3
#
_cell.length_a   1.000
_cell.length_b   1.000
_cell.length_c   1.000
_cell.angle_alpha   90.00
_cell.angle_beta   90.00
_cell.angle_gamma   90.00
#
_symmetry.space_group_name_H-M   'P 1'
#
loop_
_entity.id
_entity.type
_entity.pdbx_description
1 polymer ?
#
loop_
_entity_poly.entity_id
_entity_poly.type
_entity_poly.pdbx_seq_one_letter_code
_entity_poly.pdbx_strand_id
1 'polypeptide(L)'
;MRTSYGLEFNTVTEINPEWSDYDKTIAECHLANTGVVIVDTEYGQPIDNEYDLEEIYRLLEKENKKSAARVIRSPFQLLDELCLLEPGSTIHCTCLHGKDMDNPLTLKEKNCRIGDCPTFVLAHNDGSTVRADGEQIMEGSCRFDLPGWETPPAGQLRYVNRTYPDGIPVRLEVFSYDSPGNLYVGLLSPENDNGTSWGSFTDVTVNMRPLPPYYAFVKEYSENEGMGEFLTRNGIACRSHVIPDIQNGFVTMHAYLFDRERLALLAPDTFPDYEKSLVKE
;
A
#
# COMPACT_ATOMS: atom_id res chain seq x y z
N MET A 1 26.25 4.65 -2.52
CA MET A 1 25.24 4.87 -3.55
C MET A 1 25.37 6.29 -4.11
N ARG A 2 24.80 6.59 -5.29
CA ARG A 2 24.96 7.90 -5.91
C ARG A 2 23.66 8.32 -6.61
N THR A 3 23.25 9.57 -6.43
CA THR A 3 22.09 10.18 -7.13
C THR A 3 22.42 10.49 -8.58
N SER A 4 21.40 10.83 -9.38
CA SER A 4 21.55 11.17 -10.82
C SER A 4 22.41 12.42 -11.07
N TYR A 5 22.44 13.37 -10.14
CA TYR A 5 23.24 14.61 -10.18
C TYR A 5 24.57 14.51 -9.42
N GLY A 6 24.89 13.33 -8.88
CA GLY A 6 26.25 13.04 -8.40
C GLY A 6 26.48 13.08 -6.89
N LEU A 7 25.45 13.32 -6.05
CA LEU A 7 25.56 13.20 -4.60
C LEU A 7 25.84 11.75 -4.23
N GLU A 8 26.91 11.50 -3.47
CA GLU A 8 27.26 10.18 -2.95
C GLU A 8 26.77 10.02 -1.52
N PHE A 9 26.09 8.90 -1.23
CA PHE A 9 25.55 8.63 0.08
C PHE A 9 25.74 7.18 0.50
N ASN A 10 25.75 6.97 1.83
CA ASN A 10 25.74 5.67 2.48
C ASN A 10 24.53 5.57 3.41
N THR A 11 24.23 4.34 3.84
CA THR A 11 23.24 4.07 4.88
C THR A 11 23.90 3.43 6.08
N VAL A 12 23.53 3.89 7.28
CA VAL A 12 23.96 3.31 8.55
C VAL A 12 22.75 2.97 9.41
N THR A 13 22.89 2.03 10.34
CA THR A 13 21.80 1.57 11.22
C THR A 13 21.83 2.25 12.59
N GLU A 14 22.87 3.01 12.89
CA GLU A 14 23.08 3.62 14.20
C GLU A 14 23.33 5.12 14.06
N ILE A 15 22.87 5.88 15.06
CA ILE A 15 23.10 7.32 15.15
C ILE A 15 24.50 7.56 15.73
N ASN A 16 25.31 8.35 15.03
CA ASN A 16 26.62 8.73 15.55
C ASN A 16 26.44 9.65 16.77
N PRO A 17 26.97 9.28 17.96
CA PRO A 17 26.82 10.09 19.16
C PRO A 17 27.52 11.45 19.08
N GLU A 18 28.47 11.62 18.15
CA GLU A 18 29.22 12.88 17.96
C GLU A 18 28.48 13.90 17.05
N TRP A 19 27.39 13.51 16.41
CA TRP A 19 26.59 14.43 15.64
C TRP A 19 25.93 15.49 16.51
N SER A 20 25.65 16.66 15.92
CA SER A 20 24.88 17.71 16.57
C SER A 20 23.46 17.22 16.94
N ASP A 21 22.79 17.91 17.85
CA ASP A 21 21.41 17.57 18.21
C ASP A 21 20.44 17.70 17.01
N TYR A 22 20.75 18.63 16.09
CA TYR A 22 20.02 18.77 14.83
C TYR A 22 20.20 17.54 13.93
N ASP A 23 21.47 17.13 13.70
CA ASP A 23 21.78 15.97 12.86
C ASP A 23 21.18 14.69 13.45
N LYS A 24 21.18 14.54 14.78
CA LYS A 24 20.54 13.41 15.46
C LYS A 24 19.06 13.39 15.23
N THR A 25 18.39 14.55 15.25
CA THR A 25 16.95 14.64 14.95
C THR A 25 16.65 14.22 13.51
N ILE A 26 17.48 14.64 12.54
CA ILE A 26 17.33 14.21 11.14
C ILE A 26 17.58 12.69 11.02
N ALA A 27 18.60 12.17 11.68
CA ALA A 27 18.90 10.74 11.70
C ALA A 27 17.75 9.90 12.29
N GLU A 28 17.12 10.38 13.36
CA GLU A 28 15.92 9.76 13.96
C GLU A 28 14.74 9.75 12.98
N CYS A 29 14.54 10.85 12.25
CA CYS A 29 13.52 10.90 11.17
C CYS A 29 13.80 9.88 10.07
N HIS A 30 15.06 9.72 9.65
CA HIS A 30 15.45 8.72 8.65
C HIS A 30 15.17 7.30 9.15
N LEU A 31 15.61 6.98 10.38
CA LEU A 31 15.37 5.66 10.99
C LEU A 31 13.87 5.35 11.09
N ALA A 32 13.07 6.33 11.49
CA ALA A 32 11.63 6.18 11.58
C ALA A 32 10.97 5.89 10.21
N ASN A 33 11.49 6.50 9.13
CA ASN A 33 10.91 6.40 7.80
C ASN A 33 11.45 5.22 6.99
N THR A 34 12.73 4.85 7.15
CA THR A 34 13.41 3.88 6.27
C THR A 34 14.11 2.74 7.03
N GLY A 35 14.22 2.84 8.35
CA GLY A 35 14.99 1.89 9.17
C GLY A 35 16.52 2.05 9.04
N VAL A 36 17.00 3.04 8.30
CA VAL A 36 18.42 3.38 8.15
C VAL A 36 18.62 4.89 8.14
N VAL A 37 19.77 5.37 8.60
CA VAL A 37 20.16 6.78 8.46
C VAL A 37 20.89 6.96 7.13
N ILE A 38 20.49 7.96 6.38
CA ILE A 38 21.08 8.33 5.09
C ILE A 38 22.14 9.40 5.34
N VAL A 39 23.38 9.10 5.01
CA VAL A 39 24.55 9.93 5.35
C VAL A 39 25.28 10.31 4.07
N ASP A 40 25.56 11.62 3.92
CA ASP A 40 26.46 12.13 2.90
C ASP A 40 27.87 11.57 3.09
N THR A 41 28.47 11.02 2.02
CA THR A 41 29.80 10.40 2.13
C THR A 41 30.93 11.42 2.21
N GLU A 42 30.72 12.64 1.74
CA GLU A 42 31.72 13.71 1.78
C GLU A 42 31.80 14.38 3.15
N TYR A 43 30.65 14.65 3.76
CA TYR A 43 30.56 15.38 5.02
C TYR A 43 30.32 14.48 6.23
N GLY A 44 29.89 13.24 6.04
CA GLY A 44 29.62 12.28 7.12
C GLY A 44 28.43 12.67 8.01
N GLN A 45 27.52 13.50 7.50
CA GLN A 45 26.34 14.01 8.20
C GLN A 45 25.05 13.49 7.56
N PRO A 46 23.94 13.38 8.32
CA PRO A 46 22.64 13.04 7.76
C PRO A 46 22.20 14.06 6.71
N ILE A 47 21.65 13.57 5.62
CA ILE A 47 21.12 14.41 4.54
C ILE A 47 19.76 14.94 4.96
N ASP A 48 19.58 16.27 4.99
CA ASP A 48 18.34 16.94 5.40
C ASP A 48 17.56 17.59 4.23
N ASN A 49 18.17 17.61 3.02
CA ASN A 49 17.55 18.21 1.86
C ASN A 49 16.43 17.33 1.31
N GLU A 50 15.21 17.84 1.29
CA GLU A 50 14.00 17.12 0.88
C GLU A 50 14.09 16.58 -0.55
N TYR A 51 14.68 17.35 -1.50
CA TYR A 51 14.85 16.91 -2.89
C TYR A 51 15.85 15.76 -3.01
N ASP A 52 16.93 15.81 -2.24
CA ASP A 52 17.95 14.75 -2.22
C ASP A 52 17.36 13.46 -1.64
N LEU A 53 16.63 13.58 -0.54
CA LEU A 53 15.97 12.45 0.12
C LEU A 53 14.95 11.78 -0.78
N GLU A 54 14.19 12.51 -1.58
CA GLU A 54 13.20 11.95 -2.48
C GLU A 54 13.85 11.02 -3.53
N GLU A 55 14.95 11.45 -4.17
CA GLU A 55 15.68 10.61 -5.11
C GLU A 55 16.37 9.43 -4.41
N ILE A 56 16.95 9.68 -3.23
CA ILE A 56 17.62 8.64 -2.44
C ILE A 56 16.63 7.55 -2.01
N TYR A 57 15.44 7.91 -1.55
CA TYR A 57 14.39 6.93 -1.21
C TYR A 57 14.03 6.06 -2.40
N ARG A 58 13.92 6.62 -3.61
CA ARG A 58 13.69 5.85 -4.84
C ARG A 58 14.84 4.89 -5.16
N LEU A 59 16.09 5.31 -4.92
CA LEU A 59 17.26 4.46 -5.11
C LEU A 59 17.32 3.32 -4.10
N LEU A 60 17.03 3.61 -2.82
CA LEU A 60 16.94 2.62 -1.76
C LEU A 60 15.83 1.61 -2.03
N GLU A 61 14.66 2.03 -2.47
CA GLU A 61 13.58 1.14 -2.91
C GLU A 61 14.01 0.22 -4.05
N LYS A 62 14.75 0.76 -5.01
CA LYS A 62 15.25 -0.02 -6.15
C LYS A 62 16.28 -1.06 -5.75
N GLU A 63 17.14 -0.77 -4.77
CA GLU A 63 18.11 -1.74 -4.23
C GLU A 63 17.46 -2.73 -3.26
N ASN A 64 16.55 -2.29 -2.42
CA ASN A 64 15.80 -3.13 -1.48
C ASN A 64 14.81 -4.10 -2.14
N LYS A 65 14.52 -3.93 -3.43
CA LYS A 65 13.84 -4.97 -4.23
C LYS A 65 14.60 -6.31 -4.28
N LYS A 66 15.81 -6.37 -3.70
CA LYS A 66 16.60 -7.61 -3.55
C LYS A 66 16.55 -8.22 -2.15
N SER A 67 16.08 -7.52 -1.14
CA SER A 67 15.82 -8.07 0.19
C SER A 67 14.44 -7.60 0.63
N ALA A 68 13.68 -8.43 1.34
CA ALA A 68 12.30 -8.18 1.76
C ALA A 68 12.15 -6.78 2.38
N ALA A 69 11.89 -5.78 1.55
CA ALA A 69 11.82 -4.39 1.94
C ALA A 69 10.54 -4.18 2.75
N ARG A 70 10.68 -3.48 3.88
CA ARG A 70 9.56 -2.95 4.64
C ARG A 70 8.77 -2.01 3.72
N VAL A 71 7.58 -2.41 3.34
CA VAL A 71 6.70 -1.58 2.51
C VAL A 71 6.26 -0.39 3.38
N ILE A 72 6.66 0.83 3.01
CA ILE A 72 6.15 2.03 3.66
C ILE A 72 4.69 2.17 3.27
N ARG A 73 3.81 1.94 4.24
CA ARG A 73 2.37 2.06 4.04
C ARG A 73 1.93 3.48 4.35
N SER A 74 1.10 4.07 3.48
CA SER A 74 0.44 5.31 3.85
C SER A 74 -0.46 5.08 5.08
N PRO A 75 -0.77 6.11 5.89
CA PRO A 75 -1.68 5.96 7.02
C PRO A 75 -3.04 5.37 6.63
N PHE A 76 -3.55 5.67 5.44
CA PHE A 76 -4.78 5.07 4.90
C PHE A 76 -4.63 3.57 4.69
N GLN A 77 -3.55 3.13 4.05
CA GLN A 77 -3.27 1.71 3.82
C GLN A 77 -3.11 0.96 5.14
N LEU A 78 -2.33 1.54 6.08
CA LEU A 78 -2.17 0.96 7.41
C LEU A 78 -3.51 0.77 8.12
N LEU A 79 -4.39 1.75 8.03
CA LEU A 79 -5.70 1.72 8.67
C LEU A 79 -6.62 0.66 8.06
N ASP A 80 -6.67 0.57 6.72
CA ASP A 80 -7.43 -0.48 6.04
C ASP A 80 -6.88 -1.88 6.35
N GLU A 81 -5.57 -2.06 6.34
CA GLU A 81 -4.95 -3.35 6.68
C GLU A 81 -5.22 -3.77 8.13
N LEU A 82 -5.19 -2.83 9.09
CA LEU A 82 -5.62 -3.10 10.48
C LEU A 82 -7.09 -3.56 10.55
N CYS A 83 -7.96 -2.96 9.73
CA CYS A 83 -9.35 -3.38 9.63
C CYS A 83 -9.53 -4.80 9.08
N LEU A 84 -8.58 -5.33 8.33
CA LEU A 84 -8.61 -6.70 7.79
C LEU A 84 -8.17 -7.75 8.81
N LEU A 85 -7.30 -7.38 9.77
CA LEU A 85 -6.79 -8.33 10.76
C LEU A 85 -7.91 -8.89 11.64
N GLU A 86 -7.83 -10.17 11.94
CA GLU A 86 -8.77 -10.81 12.86
C GLU A 86 -8.35 -10.61 14.32
N PRO A 87 -9.33 -10.52 15.27
CA PRO A 87 -9.03 -10.59 16.70
C PRO A 87 -8.13 -11.78 17.04
N GLY A 88 -7.08 -11.55 17.80
CA GLY A 88 -6.03 -12.55 18.11
C GLY A 88 -4.75 -12.35 17.28
N SER A 89 -4.79 -11.53 16.21
CA SER A 89 -3.60 -11.22 15.43
C SER A 89 -2.57 -10.45 16.27
N THR A 90 -1.30 -10.79 16.08
CA THR A 90 -0.18 -10.07 16.69
C THR A 90 0.26 -8.93 15.76
N ILE A 91 0.39 -7.75 16.32
CA ILE A 91 0.77 -6.51 15.63
C ILE A 91 2.01 -5.96 16.33
N HIS A 92 3.03 -5.59 15.57
CA HIS A 92 4.21 -4.95 16.14
C HIS A 92 3.97 -3.44 16.24
N CYS A 93 3.94 -2.89 17.47
CA CYS A 93 3.72 -1.47 17.69
C CYS A 93 5.06 -0.74 17.79
N THR A 94 5.27 0.26 16.93
CA THR A 94 6.47 1.09 16.92
C THR A 94 6.25 2.46 17.56
N CYS A 95 5.02 2.93 17.64
CA CYS A 95 4.66 4.15 18.35
C CYS A 95 3.22 4.06 18.86
N LEU A 96 2.98 4.46 20.10
CA LEU A 96 1.66 4.49 20.70
C LEU A 96 1.44 5.79 21.48
N HIS A 97 0.40 6.55 21.09
CA HIS A 97 0.09 7.88 21.66
C HIS A 97 1.31 8.82 21.68
N GLY A 98 2.08 8.84 20.58
CA GLY A 98 3.28 9.67 20.43
C GLY A 98 4.48 9.21 21.27
N LYS A 99 4.44 8.01 21.86
CA LYS A 99 5.57 7.41 22.58
C LYS A 99 6.11 6.24 21.78
N ASP A 100 7.39 6.24 21.54
CA ASP A 100 8.07 5.12 20.87
C ASP A 100 7.94 3.84 21.70
N MET A 101 7.67 2.77 21.02
CA MET A 101 7.50 1.44 21.58
C MET A 101 8.18 0.42 20.67
N ASP A 102 8.58 -0.69 21.26
CA ASP A 102 9.09 -1.85 20.53
C ASP A 102 8.47 -3.12 21.16
N ASN A 103 7.15 -3.22 21.06
CA ASN A 103 6.41 -4.31 21.69
C ASN A 103 5.37 -4.92 20.75
N PRO A 104 5.26 -6.25 20.70
CA PRO A 104 4.12 -6.90 20.10
C PRO A 104 2.86 -6.65 20.94
N LEU A 105 1.78 -6.30 20.27
CA LEU A 105 0.44 -6.18 20.83
C LEU A 105 -0.48 -7.20 20.18
N THR A 106 -1.48 -7.65 20.89
CA THR A 106 -2.51 -8.54 20.34
C THR A 106 -3.79 -7.74 20.09
N LEU A 107 -4.31 -7.78 18.86
CA LEU A 107 -5.62 -7.22 18.53
C LEU A 107 -6.71 -7.98 19.30
N LYS A 108 -7.45 -7.33 20.18
CA LYS A 108 -8.56 -7.91 20.93
C LYS A 108 -9.89 -7.64 20.28
N GLU A 109 -10.12 -6.40 19.92
CA GLU A 109 -11.39 -5.95 19.35
C GLU A 109 -11.11 -4.90 18.28
N LYS A 110 -11.97 -4.85 17.29
CA LYS A 110 -11.98 -3.80 16.26
C LYS A 110 -13.41 -3.38 15.98
N ASN A 111 -13.58 -2.11 15.64
CA ASN A 111 -14.80 -1.58 15.04
C ASN A 111 -14.41 -0.82 13.77
N CYS A 112 -14.66 -1.43 12.62
CA CYS A 112 -14.27 -0.94 11.30
C CYS A 112 -15.50 -0.86 10.40
N ARG A 113 -16.48 -0.05 10.80
CA ARG A 113 -17.66 0.20 9.96
C ARG A 113 -17.30 1.25 8.91
N ILE A 114 -17.70 0.97 7.68
CA ILE A 114 -17.50 1.91 6.57
C ILE A 114 -18.16 3.25 6.87
N GLY A 115 -17.40 4.33 6.78
CA GLY A 115 -17.85 5.69 7.07
C GLY A 115 -17.69 6.14 8.53
N ASP A 116 -17.34 5.23 9.44
CA ASP A 116 -17.00 5.57 10.82
C ASP A 116 -15.48 5.64 10.99
N CYS A 117 -14.98 6.37 11.99
CA CYS A 117 -13.58 6.31 12.37
C CYS A 117 -13.28 4.94 13.01
N PRO A 118 -12.41 4.10 12.41
CA PRO A 118 -12.08 2.79 12.96
C PRO A 118 -11.45 2.90 14.35
N THR A 119 -11.77 1.95 15.22
CA THR A 119 -11.19 1.85 16.56
C THR A 119 -10.70 0.43 16.85
N PHE A 120 -9.59 0.32 17.58
CA PHE A 120 -8.92 -0.92 17.89
C PHE A 120 -8.63 -1.01 19.40
N VAL A 121 -8.86 -2.16 19.99
CA VAL A 121 -8.44 -2.50 21.35
C VAL A 121 -7.28 -3.49 21.23
N LEU A 122 -6.13 -3.07 21.74
CA LEU A 122 -4.89 -3.82 21.69
C LEU A 122 -4.49 -4.24 23.11
N ALA A 123 -3.97 -5.45 23.27
CA ALA A 123 -3.52 -5.94 24.57
C ALA A 123 -2.01 -6.14 24.60
N HIS A 124 -1.39 -5.71 25.67
CA HIS A 124 -0.02 -6.05 26.04
C HIS A 124 0.08 -7.51 26.54
N ASN A 125 1.30 -8.02 26.60
CA ASN A 125 1.57 -9.37 27.11
C ASN A 125 1.19 -9.56 28.59
N ASP A 126 1.12 -8.48 29.37
CA ASP A 126 0.69 -8.48 30.78
C ASP A 126 -0.84 -8.46 30.94
N GLY A 127 -1.58 -8.45 29.82
CA GLY A 127 -3.04 -8.41 29.78
C GLY A 127 -3.65 -7.00 29.89
N SER A 128 -2.85 -5.97 30.11
CA SER A 128 -3.34 -4.59 30.03
C SER A 128 -3.77 -4.26 28.61
N THR A 129 -4.74 -3.35 28.46
CA THR A 129 -5.26 -2.98 27.13
C THR A 129 -5.10 -1.49 26.88
N VAL A 130 -4.92 -1.16 25.60
CA VAL A 130 -4.85 0.21 25.11
C VAL A 130 -5.76 0.35 23.90
N ARG A 131 -6.29 1.56 23.68
CA ARG A 131 -7.07 1.90 22.50
C ARG A 131 -6.24 2.69 21.54
N ALA A 132 -6.41 2.39 20.25
CA ALA A 132 -5.96 3.22 19.13
C ALA A 132 -7.18 3.49 18.23
N ASP A 133 -7.23 4.66 17.63
CA ASP A 133 -8.27 5.01 16.67
C ASP A 133 -7.68 5.53 15.36
N GLY A 134 -8.55 5.67 14.36
CA GLY A 134 -8.15 6.07 13.03
C GLY A 134 -7.51 7.45 12.97
N GLU A 135 -7.95 8.41 13.80
CA GLU A 135 -7.36 9.75 13.85
C GLU A 135 -5.91 9.69 14.34
N GLN A 136 -5.65 8.94 15.41
CA GLN A 136 -4.31 8.74 15.97
C GLN A 136 -3.35 8.07 14.97
N ILE A 137 -3.87 7.14 14.14
CA ILE A 137 -3.10 6.49 13.09
C ILE A 137 -2.82 7.48 11.95
N MET A 138 -3.83 8.24 11.52
CA MET A 138 -3.69 9.25 10.47
C MET A 138 -2.73 10.37 10.85
N GLU A 139 -2.70 10.79 12.11
CA GLU A 139 -1.78 11.80 12.65
C GLU A 139 -0.38 11.25 12.94
N GLY A 140 -0.18 9.93 12.81
CA GLY A 140 1.09 9.28 13.09
C GLY A 140 1.43 9.13 14.57
N SER A 141 0.50 9.44 15.49
CA SER A 141 0.68 9.23 16.94
C SER A 141 0.54 7.76 17.34
N CYS A 142 -0.02 6.91 16.46
CA CYS A 142 0.00 5.46 16.54
C CYS A 142 0.58 4.88 15.25
N ARG A 143 1.62 4.06 15.35
CA ARG A 143 2.30 3.41 14.22
C ARG A 143 2.50 1.93 14.50
N PHE A 144 2.22 1.11 13.50
CA PHE A 144 2.28 -0.34 13.59
C PHE A 144 2.98 -0.94 12.37
N ASP A 145 3.73 -2.02 12.61
CA ASP A 145 4.22 -2.90 11.56
C ASP A 145 3.26 -4.07 11.43
N LEU A 146 2.69 -4.22 10.26
CA LEU A 146 1.79 -5.30 9.94
C LEU A 146 2.49 -6.35 9.09
N PRO A 147 2.10 -7.65 9.22
CA PRO A 147 2.53 -8.65 8.26
C PRO A 147 2.08 -8.24 6.85
N GLY A 148 2.86 -8.60 5.84
CA GLY A 148 2.43 -8.44 4.46
C GLY A 148 1.18 -9.27 4.16
N TRP A 149 0.48 -8.94 3.08
CA TRP A 149 -0.65 -9.75 2.63
C TRP A 149 -0.17 -11.14 2.22
N GLU A 150 -0.94 -12.17 2.57
CA GLU A 150 -0.72 -13.50 2.01
C GLU A 150 -1.03 -13.45 0.51
N THR A 151 0.02 -13.54 -0.31
CA THR A 151 -0.12 -13.47 -1.76
C THR A 151 -0.28 -14.87 -2.32
N PRO A 152 -1.44 -15.22 -2.91
CA PRO A 152 -1.60 -16.48 -3.60
C PRO A 152 -0.50 -16.66 -4.67
N PRO A 153 -0.02 -17.88 -4.95
CA PRO A 153 0.98 -18.10 -5.97
C PRO A 153 0.53 -17.52 -7.30
N ALA A 154 1.49 -16.99 -8.07
CA ALA A 154 1.23 -16.48 -9.41
C ALA A 154 0.78 -17.64 -10.30
N GLY A 155 -0.50 -17.70 -10.59
CA GLY A 155 -1.13 -18.63 -11.50
C GLY A 155 -1.88 -17.88 -12.60
N GLN A 156 -2.38 -18.60 -13.59
CA GLN A 156 -3.27 -18.01 -14.58
C GLN A 156 -4.56 -17.54 -13.89
N LEU A 157 -4.80 -16.23 -13.92
CA LEU A 157 -6.03 -15.67 -13.39
C LEU A 157 -7.23 -16.14 -14.23
N ARG A 158 -8.31 -16.48 -13.54
CA ARG A 158 -9.59 -16.82 -14.16
C ARG A 158 -10.70 -16.00 -13.52
N TYR A 159 -11.36 -15.19 -14.34
CA TYR A 159 -12.54 -14.45 -13.91
C TYR A 159 -13.77 -15.33 -14.02
N VAL A 160 -14.42 -15.57 -12.90
CA VAL A 160 -15.62 -16.39 -12.78
C VAL A 160 -16.76 -15.49 -12.34
N ASN A 161 -17.87 -15.51 -13.05
CA ASN A 161 -19.11 -14.87 -12.64
C ASN A 161 -20.31 -15.67 -13.17
N ARG A 162 -21.50 -15.12 -13.03
CA ARG A 162 -22.74 -15.79 -13.46
C ARG A 162 -22.78 -16.06 -14.96
N THR A 163 -22.18 -15.17 -15.78
CA THR A 163 -22.11 -15.31 -17.24
C THR A 163 -21.04 -16.32 -17.67
N TYR A 164 -19.96 -16.40 -16.88
CA TYR A 164 -18.79 -17.25 -17.12
C TYR A 164 -18.56 -18.20 -15.94
N PRO A 165 -19.44 -19.21 -15.73
CA PRO A 165 -19.36 -20.09 -14.56
C PRO A 165 -18.09 -20.96 -14.56
N ASP A 166 -17.57 -21.33 -15.72
CA ASP A 166 -16.32 -22.09 -15.87
C ASP A 166 -15.08 -21.17 -15.81
N GLY A 167 -15.29 -19.87 -15.75
CA GLY A 167 -14.26 -18.83 -15.74
C GLY A 167 -13.55 -18.67 -17.07
N ILE A 168 -13.17 -17.44 -17.38
CA ILE A 168 -12.34 -17.10 -18.54
C ILE A 168 -10.93 -16.73 -18.07
N PRO A 169 -9.87 -17.11 -18.80
CA PRO A 169 -8.54 -16.64 -18.48
C PRO A 169 -8.46 -15.14 -18.69
N VAL A 170 -7.82 -14.43 -17.72
CA VAL A 170 -7.66 -12.99 -17.80
C VAL A 170 -6.24 -12.58 -17.45
N ARG A 171 -5.83 -11.39 -17.90
CA ARG A 171 -4.63 -10.66 -17.50
C ARG A 171 -5.01 -9.29 -17.01
N LEU A 172 -4.23 -8.72 -16.12
CA LEU A 172 -4.38 -7.34 -15.71
C LEU A 172 -3.60 -6.41 -16.64
N GLU A 173 -4.18 -5.24 -16.86
CA GLU A 173 -3.46 -4.04 -17.29
C GLU A 173 -3.69 -2.95 -16.26
N VAL A 174 -2.65 -2.14 -15.99
CA VAL A 174 -2.65 -1.11 -14.95
C VAL A 174 -2.06 0.17 -15.53
N PHE A 175 -2.78 1.27 -15.37
CA PHE A 175 -2.38 2.60 -15.83
C PHE A 175 -2.82 3.66 -14.83
N SER A 176 -2.59 4.91 -15.17
CA SER A 176 -3.20 6.06 -14.53
C SER A 176 -4.30 6.62 -15.42
N TYR A 177 -5.44 7.01 -14.84
CA TYR A 177 -6.37 7.88 -15.55
C TYR A 177 -5.70 9.24 -15.84
N ASP A 178 -6.04 9.86 -16.98
CA ASP A 178 -5.43 11.14 -17.42
C ASP A 178 -5.57 12.26 -16.39
N SER A 179 -6.64 12.27 -15.63
CA SER A 179 -6.90 13.24 -14.56
C SER A 179 -7.93 12.63 -13.59
N PRO A 180 -7.69 12.71 -12.32
CA PRO A 180 -6.60 13.29 -11.53
C PRO A 180 -5.45 12.33 -11.18
N GLY A 181 -5.12 11.38 -12.02
CA GLY A 181 -4.06 10.42 -11.76
C GLY A 181 -4.47 9.18 -10.97
N ASN A 182 -5.78 8.92 -10.85
CA ASN A 182 -6.29 7.73 -10.17
C ASN A 182 -5.84 6.43 -10.84
N LEU A 183 -5.78 5.36 -10.04
CA LEU A 183 -5.46 4.02 -10.51
C LEU A 183 -6.53 3.49 -11.49
N TYR A 184 -6.11 3.17 -12.70
CA TYR A 184 -6.87 2.38 -13.67
C TYR A 184 -6.41 0.92 -13.61
N VAL A 185 -7.36 0.02 -13.51
CA VAL A 185 -7.16 -1.43 -13.67
C VAL A 185 -8.18 -1.94 -14.66
N GLY A 186 -7.70 -2.65 -15.69
CA GLY A 186 -8.49 -3.34 -16.69
C GLY A 186 -8.20 -4.83 -16.70
N LEU A 187 -9.12 -5.61 -17.26
CA LEU A 187 -8.91 -7.01 -17.61
C LEU A 187 -8.82 -7.18 -19.10
N LEU A 188 -7.86 -7.97 -19.54
CA LEU A 188 -7.71 -8.46 -20.90
C LEU A 188 -8.15 -9.92 -20.95
N SER A 189 -8.73 -10.35 -22.04
CA SER A 189 -9.04 -11.76 -22.32
C SER A 189 -8.45 -12.20 -23.67
N PRO A 190 -8.22 -13.51 -23.89
CA PRO A 190 -7.78 -14.00 -25.19
C PRO A 190 -8.77 -13.66 -26.30
N GLU A 191 -8.28 -13.10 -27.40
CA GLU A 191 -9.07 -12.86 -28.62
C GLU A 191 -9.16 -14.09 -29.53
N ASN A 192 -8.32 -15.07 -29.28
CA ASN A 192 -8.26 -16.31 -30.06
C ASN A 192 -8.03 -17.54 -29.16
N ASP A 193 -8.42 -18.71 -29.64
CA ASP A 193 -8.33 -19.97 -28.91
C ASP A 193 -6.88 -20.35 -28.54
N ASN A 194 -5.89 -19.82 -29.23
CA ASN A 194 -4.48 -20.08 -28.99
C ASN A 194 -3.87 -19.18 -27.90
N GLY A 195 -4.61 -18.18 -27.40
CA GLY A 195 -4.15 -17.26 -26.35
C GLY A 195 -2.93 -16.40 -26.73
N THR A 196 -2.69 -16.21 -28.04
CA THR A 196 -1.55 -15.42 -28.53
C THR A 196 -1.86 -13.94 -28.65
N SER A 197 -3.14 -13.57 -28.77
CA SER A 197 -3.62 -12.19 -28.77
C SER A 197 -4.54 -11.96 -27.59
N TRP A 198 -4.39 -10.78 -26.94
CA TRP A 198 -5.18 -10.37 -25.78
C TRP A 198 -5.85 -9.04 -26.08
N GLY A 199 -7.14 -8.98 -25.92
CA GLY A 199 -7.94 -7.78 -26.12
C GLY A 199 -8.59 -7.30 -24.84
N SER A 200 -9.03 -6.03 -24.82
CA SER A 200 -9.74 -5.46 -23.67
C SER A 200 -11.02 -6.26 -23.42
N PHE A 201 -11.20 -6.71 -22.19
CA PHE A 201 -12.38 -7.44 -21.75
C PHE A 201 -13.32 -6.53 -20.96
N THR A 202 -12.81 -5.90 -19.89
CA THR A 202 -13.62 -4.97 -19.09
C THR A 202 -12.75 -4.06 -18.24
N ASP A 203 -13.27 -2.86 -17.95
CA ASP A 203 -12.71 -1.95 -16.96
C ASP A 203 -13.11 -2.42 -15.55
N VAL A 204 -12.14 -2.69 -14.70
CA VAL A 204 -12.34 -3.05 -13.29
C VAL A 204 -12.65 -1.82 -12.46
N THR A 205 -11.94 -0.72 -12.72
CA THR A 205 -12.03 0.51 -11.93
C THR A 205 -12.83 1.60 -12.64
N VAL A 206 -13.25 2.59 -11.87
CA VAL A 206 -14.00 3.77 -12.35
C VAL A 206 -13.37 5.04 -11.80
N ASN A 207 -13.17 6.02 -12.70
CA ASN A 207 -12.61 7.31 -12.33
C ASN A 207 -13.72 8.27 -11.86
N MET A 208 -13.91 8.43 -10.55
CA MET A 208 -14.97 9.25 -9.97
C MET A 208 -14.47 10.54 -9.34
N ARG A 209 -13.56 10.45 -8.39
CA ARG A 209 -12.93 11.56 -7.68
C ARG A 209 -11.48 11.23 -7.37
N PRO A 210 -10.65 12.23 -7.00
CA PRO A 210 -9.29 11.96 -6.54
C PRO A 210 -9.29 11.00 -5.35
N LEU A 211 -8.41 10.01 -5.40
CA LEU A 211 -8.18 9.02 -4.36
C LEU A 211 -6.68 8.95 -4.03
N PRO A 212 -6.31 8.52 -2.82
CA PRO A 212 -4.91 8.21 -2.53
C PRO A 212 -4.36 7.14 -3.49
N PRO A 213 -3.03 7.07 -3.68
CA PRO A 213 -2.41 6.02 -4.50
C PRO A 213 -2.87 4.63 -4.11
N TYR A 214 -3.01 3.76 -5.11
CA TYR A 214 -3.48 2.36 -4.99
C TYR A 214 -4.94 2.19 -4.57
N TYR A 215 -5.71 3.28 -4.42
CA TYR A 215 -7.16 3.20 -4.24
C TYR A 215 -7.90 3.44 -5.55
N ALA A 216 -8.99 2.70 -5.75
CA ALA A 216 -9.91 2.95 -6.84
C ALA A 216 -11.34 2.51 -6.47
N PHE A 217 -12.33 3.11 -7.09
CA PHE A 217 -13.69 2.59 -7.08
C PHE A 217 -13.80 1.44 -8.07
N VAL A 218 -14.41 0.33 -7.66
CA VAL A 218 -14.54 -0.89 -8.45
C VAL A 218 -15.95 -1.00 -9.02
N LYS A 219 -16.02 -1.45 -10.27
CA LYS A 219 -17.25 -1.76 -11.01
C LYS A 219 -17.71 -3.17 -10.63
N GLU A 220 -18.76 -3.30 -9.84
CA GLU A 220 -19.29 -4.60 -9.35
C GLU A 220 -20.69 -4.91 -9.87
N TYR A 221 -21.09 -4.31 -10.97
CA TYR A 221 -22.42 -4.44 -11.55
C TYR A 221 -22.35 -4.79 -13.03
N SER A 222 -23.49 -5.28 -13.58
CA SER A 222 -23.59 -5.66 -14.99
C SER A 222 -22.60 -6.78 -15.34
N GLU A 223 -21.74 -6.55 -16.33
CA GLU A 223 -20.71 -7.50 -16.79
C GLU A 223 -19.65 -7.81 -15.72
N ASN A 224 -19.52 -6.96 -14.71
CA ASN A 224 -18.53 -7.07 -13.62
C ASN A 224 -19.13 -7.66 -12.33
N GLU A 225 -20.29 -8.30 -12.36
CA GLU A 225 -20.83 -9.01 -11.20
C GLU A 225 -19.80 -10.02 -10.66
N GLY A 226 -19.50 -9.94 -9.34
CA GLY A 226 -18.48 -10.79 -8.70
C GLY A 226 -17.03 -10.26 -8.79
N MET A 227 -16.83 -9.04 -9.32
CA MET A 227 -15.48 -8.46 -9.47
C MET A 227 -14.80 -8.27 -8.12
N GLY A 228 -15.49 -7.78 -7.10
CA GLY A 228 -14.92 -7.62 -5.75
C GLY A 228 -14.45 -8.95 -5.14
N GLU A 229 -15.23 -10.02 -5.32
CA GLU A 229 -14.83 -11.37 -4.88
C GLU A 229 -13.61 -11.87 -5.68
N PHE A 230 -13.57 -11.65 -6.98
CA PHE A 230 -12.43 -12.00 -7.82
C PHE A 230 -11.16 -11.29 -7.35
N LEU A 231 -11.20 -10.00 -7.09
CA LEU A 231 -10.07 -9.22 -6.62
C LEU A 231 -9.56 -9.71 -5.26
N THR A 232 -10.46 -9.90 -4.31
CA THR A 232 -10.12 -10.33 -2.95
C THR A 232 -9.54 -11.75 -2.92
N ARG A 233 -10.19 -12.70 -3.61
CA ARG A 233 -9.74 -14.10 -3.66
C ARG A 233 -8.35 -14.26 -4.30
N ASN A 234 -8.01 -13.39 -5.25
CA ASN A 234 -6.71 -13.42 -5.91
C ASN A 234 -5.66 -12.52 -5.21
N GLY A 235 -5.97 -11.92 -4.07
CA GLY A 235 -5.07 -11.04 -3.33
C GLY A 235 -4.70 -9.78 -4.11
N ILE A 236 -5.56 -9.34 -5.05
CA ILE A 236 -5.30 -8.18 -5.89
C ILE A 236 -5.72 -6.90 -5.19
N ALA A 237 -6.88 -6.93 -4.52
CA ALA A 237 -7.41 -5.80 -3.77
C ALA A 237 -8.34 -6.27 -2.66
N CYS A 238 -8.53 -5.41 -1.65
CA CYS A 238 -9.55 -5.57 -0.62
C CYS A 238 -10.45 -4.34 -0.55
N ARG A 239 -11.70 -4.54 -0.13
CA ARG A 239 -12.63 -3.42 0.06
C ARG A 239 -12.12 -2.49 1.15
N SER A 240 -12.04 -1.19 0.84
CA SER A 240 -11.63 -0.17 1.82
C SER A 240 -12.69 0.01 2.90
N HIS A 241 -12.25 0.17 4.14
CA HIS A 241 -13.07 0.57 5.28
C HIS A 241 -12.95 2.08 5.56
N VAL A 242 -11.89 2.71 5.03
CA VAL A 242 -11.55 4.11 5.28
C VAL A 242 -12.15 5.03 4.22
N ILE A 243 -12.12 4.60 2.97
CA ILE A 243 -12.70 5.39 1.87
C ILE A 243 -14.19 5.09 1.78
N PRO A 244 -15.08 6.07 2.01
CA PRO A 244 -16.51 5.84 1.96
C PRO A 244 -16.98 5.52 0.55
N ASP A 245 -17.98 4.65 0.49
CA ASP A 245 -18.71 4.34 -0.73
C ASP A 245 -19.33 5.61 -1.33
N ILE A 246 -19.52 5.63 -2.62
CA ILE A 246 -20.22 6.72 -3.31
C ILE A 246 -21.40 6.20 -4.11
N GLN A 247 -22.45 7.02 -4.17
CA GLN A 247 -23.59 6.73 -4.99
C GLN A 247 -23.41 7.34 -6.39
N ASN A 248 -23.55 6.52 -7.43
CA ASN A 248 -23.56 6.97 -8.82
C ASN A 248 -24.87 6.52 -9.50
N GLY A 249 -25.85 7.42 -9.52
CA GLY A 249 -27.20 7.07 -9.93
C GLY A 249 -27.82 6.02 -9.02
N PHE A 250 -28.15 4.85 -9.58
CA PHE A 250 -28.75 3.73 -8.84
C PHE A 250 -27.71 2.72 -8.32
N VAL A 251 -26.41 2.96 -8.56
CA VAL A 251 -25.34 2.03 -8.21
C VAL A 251 -24.51 2.61 -7.09
N THR A 252 -24.22 1.79 -6.06
CA THR A 252 -23.23 2.10 -5.04
C THR A 252 -21.88 1.61 -5.53
N MET A 253 -20.91 2.51 -5.57
CA MET A 253 -19.53 2.22 -5.95
C MET A 253 -18.70 2.03 -4.68
N HIS A 254 -18.03 0.91 -4.58
CA HIS A 254 -17.18 0.57 -3.45
C HIS A 254 -15.72 0.90 -3.75
N ALA A 255 -15.05 1.52 -2.77
CA ALA A 255 -13.61 1.76 -2.86
C ALA A 255 -12.83 0.51 -2.44
N TYR A 256 -11.75 0.24 -3.14
CA TYR A 256 -10.81 -0.85 -2.88
C TYR A 256 -9.40 -0.33 -2.75
N LEU A 257 -8.65 -0.92 -1.82
CA LEU A 257 -7.20 -0.81 -1.72
C LEU A 257 -6.59 -1.96 -2.53
N PHE A 258 -5.78 -1.62 -3.52
CA PHE A 258 -5.05 -2.56 -4.37
C PHE A 258 -3.66 -2.84 -3.78
N ASP A 259 -3.27 -4.11 -3.77
CA ASP A 259 -1.95 -4.53 -3.34
C ASP A 259 -0.90 -4.18 -4.40
N ARG A 260 0.06 -3.33 -4.02
CA ARG A 260 1.12 -2.83 -4.90
C ARG A 260 1.96 -3.95 -5.50
N GLU A 261 2.38 -4.89 -4.66
CA GLU A 261 3.27 -5.99 -5.08
C GLU A 261 2.53 -6.96 -6.00
N ARG A 262 1.26 -7.18 -5.71
CA ARG A 262 0.40 -8.02 -6.54
C ARG A 262 0.16 -7.40 -7.90
N LEU A 263 -0.11 -6.09 -7.98
CA LEU A 263 -0.22 -5.38 -9.25
C LEU A 263 1.09 -5.45 -10.05
N ALA A 264 2.24 -5.23 -9.40
CA ALA A 264 3.55 -5.35 -10.04
C ALA A 264 3.82 -6.75 -10.60
N LEU A 265 3.38 -7.79 -9.89
CA LEU A 265 3.53 -9.18 -10.31
C LEU A 265 2.61 -9.54 -11.48
N LEU A 266 1.36 -9.08 -11.46
CA LEU A 266 0.32 -9.49 -12.41
C LEU A 266 0.24 -8.61 -13.66
N ALA A 267 0.79 -7.40 -13.60
CA ALA A 267 0.83 -6.44 -14.71
C ALA A 267 2.24 -5.83 -14.89
N PRO A 268 3.31 -6.64 -15.03
CA PRO A 268 4.69 -6.15 -15.01
C PRO A 268 5.01 -5.18 -16.15
N ASP A 269 4.28 -5.27 -17.26
CA ASP A 269 4.52 -4.45 -18.45
C ASP A 269 3.89 -3.05 -18.34
N THR A 270 2.81 -2.90 -17.57
CA THR A 270 2.00 -1.67 -17.52
C THR A 270 2.04 -0.97 -16.16
N PHE A 271 2.15 -1.70 -15.07
CA PHE A 271 2.21 -1.16 -13.72
C PHE A 271 3.31 -0.11 -13.49
N PRO A 272 4.53 -0.24 -14.06
CA PRO A 272 5.57 0.77 -13.91
C PRO A 272 5.17 2.16 -14.45
N ASP A 273 4.26 2.23 -15.40
CA ASP A 273 3.80 3.50 -15.96
C ASP A 273 2.81 4.20 -15.01
N TYR A 274 2.01 3.43 -14.26
CA TYR A 274 1.22 3.98 -13.16
C TYR A 274 2.13 4.55 -12.07
N GLU A 275 3.14 3.81 -11.60
CA GLU A 275 4.05 4.31 -10.57
C GLU A 275 4.81 5.57 -10.98
N LYS A 276 5.23 5.68 -12.25
CA LYS A 276 5.82 6.91 -12.78
C LYS A 276 4.85 8.10 -12.75
N SER A 277 3.56 7.85 -12.89
CA SER A 277 2.55 8.93 -12.86
C SER A 277 2.39 9.53 -11.46
N LEU A 278 2.56 8.73 -10.40
CA LEU A 278 2.50 9.18 -9.01
C LEU A 278 3.63 10.16 -8.62
N VAL A 279 4.69 10.18 -9.42
CA VAL A 279 5.90 10.98 -9.15
C VAL A 279 5.87 12.34 -9.85
N LYS A 280 4.88 12.60 -10.69
CA LYS A 280 4.81 13.83 -11.51
C LYS A 280 4.06 14.99 -10.84
N GLU A 281 3.54 14.79 -9.64
CA GLU A 281 2.93 15.83 -8.81
C GLU A 281 3.89 16.25 -7.69
#